data_d64885ec6f0691ef8ec4f4b98fc1b775
#
_entry.id   d64885ec6f0691ef8ec4f4b98fc1b775
#
_cell.length_a   1.000
_cell.length_b   1.000
_cell.length_c   1.000
_cell.angle_alpha   90.00
_cell.angle_beta   90.00
_cell.angle_gamma   90.00
#
_symmetry.space_group_name_H-M   'P 1'
#
loop_
_entity.id
_entity.type
_entity.pdbx_description
1 polymer ?
#
loop_
_entity_poly.entity_id
_entity_poly.type
_entity_poly.pdbx_seq_one_letter_code
_entity_poly.pdbx_strand_id
1 'polypeptide(L)'
;MAHAIRLAGWYGHRTLADPILSVLHLGCLWLAVGFALLGVSAVTALTQTAALHALTAAAVGTMVLAVMTRASLGHTGRELRAGVGTTIVYILVTLAAITRVVSPLLPGVEVSLLVISGGFWVAAFSLFVVLYARVLLLPALANED
;
A
#
# COMPACT_ATOMS: atom_id res chain seq x y z
N MET A 1 4.61 9.41 17.14
CA MET A 1 5.62 8.62 17.88
C MET A 1 5.19 7.16 18.11
N ALA A 2 4.01 6.85 18.68
CA ALA A 2 3.59 5.48 18.98
C ALA A 2 3.61 4.50 17.79
N HIS A 3 3.19 4.92 16.60
CA HIS A 3 3.19 4.07 15.39
C HIS A 3 4.60 3.72 14.92
N ALA A 4 5.55 4.64 14.99
CA ALA A 4 6.95 4.38 14.61
C ALA A 4 7.63 3.39 15.59
N ILE A 5 7.37 3.53 16.90
CA ILE A 5 7.87 2.60 17.92
C ILE A 5 7.29 1.20 17.72
N ARG A 6 5.98 1.10 17.44
CA ARG A 6 5.33 -0.19 17.15
C ARG A 6 5.92 -0.85 15.91
N LEU A 7 6.14 -0.08 14.85
CA LEU A 7 6.73 -0.59 13.61
C LEU A 7 8.15 -1.13 13.82
N ALA A 8 8.97 -0.42 14.59
CA ALA A 8 10.33 -0.85 14.93
C ALA A 8 10.34 -2.17 15.72
N GLY A 9 9.35 -2.37 16.63
CA GLY A 9 9.20 -3.60 17.41
C GLY A 9 8.76 -4.83 16.61
N TRP A 10 8.26 -4.66 15.40
CA TRP A 10 7.76 -5.78 14.58
C TRP A 10 8.83 -6.46 13.73
N TYR A 11 10.10 -6.05 13.84
CA TYR A 11 11.23 -6.65 13.10
C TYR A 11 10.97 -6.78 11.59
N GLY A 12 10.40 -5.74 10.96
CA GLY A 12 9.99 -5.74 9.55
C GLY A 12 11.08 -6.16 8.56
N HIS A 13 12.37 -5.98 8.92
CA HIS A 13 13.49 -6.46 8.11
C HIS A 13 13.52 -7.99 7.94
N ARG A 14 12.93 -8.76 8.85
CA ARG A 14 12.83 -10.24 8.74
C ARG A 14 11.69 -10.68 7.81
N THR A 15 10.76 -9.79 7.49
CA THR A 15 9.61 -10.08 6.62
C THR A 15 9.82 -9.67 5.17
N LEU A 16 10.99 -9.09 4.82
CA LEU A 16 11.29 -8.63 3.45
C LEU A 16 11.24 -9.75 2.41
N ALA A 17 11.47 -11.00 2.82
CA ALA A 17 11.34 -12.16 1.96
C ALA A 17 9.87 -12.54 1.66
N ASP A 18 8.91 -12.03 2.43
CA ASP A 18 7.48 -12.27 2.25
C ASP A 18 6.77 -10.98 1.83
N PRO A 19 6.40 -10.82 0.54
CA PRO A 19 5.75 -9.61 0.04
C PRO A 19 4.40 -9.31 0.70
N ILE A 20 3.64 -10.33 1.15
CA ILE A 20 2.35 -10.15 1.84
C ILE A 20 2.53 -9.48 3.20
N LEU A 21 3.59 -9.84 3.92
CA LEU A 21 3.90 -9.21 5.20
C LEU A 21 4.57 -7.84 5.01
N SER A 22 5.47 -7.75 4.02
CA SER A 22 6.19 -6.51 3.72
C SER A 22 5.25 -5.36 3.34
N VAL A 23 4.21 -5.62 2.55
CA VAL A 23 3.24 -4.59 2.15
C VAL A 23 2.42 -4.06 3.35
N LEU A 24 2.13 -4.90 4.35
CA LEU A 24 1.48 -4.47 5.59
C LEU A 24 2.37 -3.52 6.40
N HIS A 25 3.66 -3.85 6.52
CA HIS A 25 4.63 -2.97 7.17
C HIS A 25 4.76 -1.64 6.44
N LEU A 26 4.74 -1.67 5.10
CA LEU A 26 4.79 -0.47 4.27
C LEU A 26 3.54 0.42 4.47
N GLY A 27 2.36 -0.16 4.56
CA GLY A 27 1.13 0.57 4.88
C GLY A 27 1.20 1.24 6.27
N CYS A 28 1.72 0.53 7.28
CA CYS A 28 1.96 1.11 8.61
C CYS A 28 3.04 2.21 8.59
N LEU A 29 4.07 2.06 7.76
CA LEU A 29 5.09 3.09 7.57
C LEU A 29 4.48 4.38 6.99
N TRP A 30 3.62 4.27 5.97
CA TRP A 30 2.91 5.41 5.41
C TRP A 30 2.03 6.13 6.44
N LEU A 31 1.41 5.39 7.35
CA LEU A 31 0.65 5.98 8.45
C LEU A 31 1.55 6.80 9.37
N ALA A 32 2.71 6.27 9.74
CA ALA A 32 3.69 6.99 10.57
C ALA A 32 4.23 8.25 9.86
N VAL A 33 4.56 8.14 8.57
CA VAL A 33 5.01 9.25 7.72
C VAL A 33 3.92 10.32 7.62
N GLY A 34 2.67 9.92 7.37
CA GLY A 34 1.55 10.86 7.26
C GLY A 34 1.33 11.68 8.52
N PHE A 35 1.36 11.05 9.71
CA PHE A 35 1.27 11.77 10.98
C PHE A 35 2.50 12.66 11.24
N ALA A 36 3.69 12.23 10.84
CA ALA A 36 4.88 13.06 10.96
C ALA A 36 4.79 14.31 10.07
N LEU A 37 4.40 14.15 8.80
CA LEU A 37 4.18 15.25 7.87
C LEU A 37 3.08 16.21 8.37
N LEU A 38 2.00 15.68 8.94
CA LEU A 38 0.93 16.48 9.50
C LEU A 38 1.44 17.32 10.69
N GLY A 39 2.25 16.73 11.57
CA GLY A 39 2.88 17.45 12.67
C GLY A 39 3.84 18.54 12.20
N VAL A 40 4.66 18.26 11.19
CA VAL A 40 5.58 19.23 10.61
C VAL A 40 4.81 20.37 9.91
N SER A 41 3.73 20.07 9.17
CA SER A 41 2.91 21.09 8.49
C SER A 41 2.21 22.05 9.46
N ALA A 42 2.01 21.64 10.70
CA ALA A 42 1.41 22.50 11.73
C ALA A 42 2.36 23.65 12.21
N VAL A 43 3.67 23.47 12.03
CA VAL A 43 4.70 24.43 12.52
C VAL A 43 5.59 25.00 11.41
N THR A 44 5.35 24.60 10.15
CA THR A 44 6.12 25.01 8.98
C THR A 44 5.21 25.39 7.82
N ALA A 45 5.78 25.96 6.74
CA ALA A 45 5.07 26.23 5.51
C ALA A 45 4.85 24.98 4.62
N LEU A 46 5.12 23.77 5.13
CA LEU A 46 4.88 22.54 4.39
C LEU A 46 3.37 22.35 4.17
N THR A 47 2.99 22.01 2.95
CA THR A 47 1.58 21.81 2.62
C THR A 47 0.99 20.58 3.32
N GLN A 48 -0.17 20.74 3.96
CA GLN A 48 -0.91 19.60 4.56
C GLN A 48 -1.35 18.57 3.53
N THR A 49 -1.42 18.94 2.25
CA THR A 49 -1.81 18.02 1.16
C THR A 49 -0.92 16.80 1.09
N ALA A 50 0.41 16.96 1.27
CA ALA A 50 1.33 15.82 1.31
C ALA A 50 1.03 14.86 2.47
N ALA A 51 0.73 15.39 3.65
CA ALA A 51 0.35 14.59 4.82
C ALA A 51 -0.96 13.82 4.59
N LEU A 52 -1.97 14.50 4.05
CA LEU A 52 -3.25 13.87 3.72
C LEU A 52 -3.08 12.78 2.65
N HIS A 53 -2.25 13.00 1.63
CA HIS A 53 -1.96 11.96 0.64
C HIS A 53 -1.23 10.76 1.24
N ALA A 54 -0.32 10.96 2.18
CA ALA A 54 0.35 9.88 2.89
C ALA A 54 -0.63 9.05 3.74
N LEU A 55 -1.57 9.69 4.43
CA LEU A 55 -2.56 9.01 5.26
C LEU A 55 -3.65 8.30 4.44
N THR A 56 -4.10 8.90 3.32
CA THR A 56 -5.20 8.37 2.51
C THR A 56 -4.69 7.48 1.38
N ALA A 57 -4.16 8.06 0.31
CA ALA A 57 -3.78 7.30 -0.88
C ALA A 57 -2.65 6.29 -0.60
N ALA A 58 -1.66 6.68 0.23
CA ALA A 58 -0.54 5.80 0.53
C ALA A 58 -0.89 4.76 1.61
N ALA A 59 -1.23 5.18 2.83
CA ALA A 59 -1.50 4.23 3.91
C ALA A 59 -2.76 3.38 3.62
N VAL A 60 -3.91 4.02 3.38
CA VAL A 60 -5.16 3.29 3.16
C VAL A 60 -5.10 2.47 1.87
N GLY A 61 -4.63 3.04 0.75
CA GLY A 61 -4.55 2.34 -0.53
C GLY A 61 -3.67 1.09 -0.46
N THR A 62 -2.49 1.20 0.16
CA THR A 62 -1.57 0.06 0.37
C THR A 62 -2.19 -1.00 1.28
N MET A 63 -2.79 -0.58 2.41
CA MET A 63 -3.42 -1.50 3.38
C MET A 63 -4.63 -2.22 2.79
N VAL A 64 -5.46 -1.53 2.01
CA VAL A 64 -6.62 -2.16 1.34
C VAL A 64 -6.16 -3.29 0.44
N LEU A 65 -5.19 -3.07 -0.46
CA LEU A 65 -4.67 -4.13 -1.33
C LEU A 65 -4.02 -5.27 -0.54
N ALA A 66 -3.27 -4.96 0.51
CA ALA A 66 -2.66 -5.96 1.37
C ALA A 66 -3.70 -6.86 2.05
N VAL A 67 -4.73 -6.25 2.64
CA VAL A 67 -5.81 -6.97 3.34
C VAL A 67 -6.68 -7.75 2.35
N MET A 68 -7.05 -7.15 1.21
CA MET A 68 -7.83 -7.82 0.17
C MET A 68 -7.10 -9.05 -0.37
N THR A 69 -5.80 -8.96 -0.65
CA THR A 69 -4.98 -10.10 -1.08
C THR A 69 -5.02 -11.21 -0.04
N ARG A 70 -4.72 -10.87 1.21
CA ARG A 70 -4.66 -11.83 2.30
C ARG A 70 -6.02 -12.49 2.57
N ALA A 71 -7.08 -11.69 2.59
CA ALA A 71 -8.44 -12.18 2.78
C ALA A 71 -8.88 -13.10 1.62
N SER A 72 -8.63 -12.70 0.36
CA SER A 72 -8.99 -13.50 -0.80
C SER A 72 -8.31 -14.88 -0.80
N LEU A 73 -7.03 -14.94 -0.49
CA LEU A 73 -6.30 -16.22 -0.41
C LEU A 73 -6.77 -17.04 0.79
N GLY A 74 -6.87 -16.43 1.98
CA GLY A 74 -7.24 -17.13 3.21
C GLY A 74 -8.66 -17.71 3.17
N HIS A 75 -9.65 -16.93 2.74
CA HIS A 75 -11.04 -17.40 2.67
C HIS A 75 -11.30 -18.44 1.57
N THR A 76 -10.39 -18.56 0.62
CA THR A 76 -10.51 -19.56 -0.46
C THR A 76 -9.62 -20.79 -0.24
N GLY A 77 -9.03 -20.95 0.95
CA GLY A 77 -8.18 -22.09 1.30
C GLY A 77 -6.85 -22.15 0.55
N ARG A 78 -6.42 -21.04 -0.06
CA ARG A 78 -5.17 -20.97 -0.83
C ARG A 78 -4.00 -20.57 0.06
N GLU A 79 -2.80 -21.02 -0.30
CA GLU A 79 -1.58 -20.64 0.40
C GLU A 79 -1.41 -19.12 0.43
N LEU A 80 -1.09 -18.58 1.63
CA LEU A 80 -0.86 -17.13 1.83
C LEU A 80 0.52 -16.74 1.28
N ARG A 81 0.67 -16.83 -0.03
CA ARG A 81 1.88 -16.50 -0.77
C ARG A 81 1.60 -15.51 -1.88
N ALA A 82 2.42 -14.45 -1.96
CA ALA A 82 2.37 -13.54 -3.08
C ALA A 82 3.09 -14.14 -4.28
N GLY A 83 2.36 -14.41 -5.35
CA GLY A 83 2.97 -14.68 -6.65
C GLY A 83 3.55 -13.40 -7.27
N VAL A 84 4.26 -13.56 -8.39
CA VAL A 84 4.87 -12.43 -9.11
C VAL A 84 3.85 -11.34 -9.45
N GLY A 85 2.67 -11.71 -9.93
CA GLY A 85 1.60 -10.73 -10.24
C GLY A 85 1.18 -9.91 -9.02
N THR A 86 1.00 -10.54 -7.87
CA THR A 86 0.66 -9.85 -6.61
C THR A 86 1.79 -8.92 -6.16
N THR A 87 3.03 -9.33 -6.34
CA THR A 87 4.19 -8.48 -6.05
C THR A 87 4.21 -7.23 -6.94
N ILE A 88 3.88 -7.38 -8.23
CA ILE A 88 3.74 -6.25 -9.16
C ILE A 88 2.64 -5.28 -8.69
N VAL A 89 1.48 -5.80 -8.23
CA VAL A 89 0.41 -4.96 -7.64
C VAL A 89 0.96 -4.12 -6.49
N TYR A 90 1.76 -4.71 -5.59
CA TYR A 90 2.34 -3.99 -4.45
C TYR A 90 3.37 -2.94 -4.87
N ILE A 91 4.17 -3.22 -5.90
CA ILE A 91 5.11 -2.24 -6.47
C ILE A 91 4.34 -1.06 -7.07
N LEU A 92 3.30 -1.33 -7.86
CA LEU A 92 2.50 -0.29 -8.51
C LEU A 92 1.81 0.63 -7.50
N VAL A 93 1.17 0.07 -6.46
CA VAL A 93 0.52 0.90 -5.42
C VAL A 93 1.56 1.71 -4.63
N THR A 94 2.76 1.17 -4.43
CA THR A 94 3.86 1.89 -3.76
C THR A 94 4.35 3.06 -4.61
N LEU A 95 4.53 2.87 -5.92
CA LEU A 95 4.90 3.95 -6.84
C LEU A 95 3.81 5.01 -6.91
N ALA A 96 2.53 4.60 -6.93
CA ALA A 96 1.40 5.52 -6.85
C ALA A 96 1.45 6.35 -5.56
N ALA A 97 1.72 5.72 -4.42
CA ALA A 97 1.81 6.37 -3.12
C ALA A 97 2.95 7.41 -3.09
N ILE A 98 4.16 7.01 -3.52
CA ILE A 98 5.33 7.90 -3.54
C ILE A 98 5.07 9.12 -4.42
N THR A 99 4.63 8.91 -5.68
CA THR A 99 4.38 10.01 -6.62
C THR A 99 3.27 10.93 -6.13
N ARG A 100 2.25 10.39 -5.44
CA ARG A 100 1.15 11.16 -4.87
C ARG A 100 1.58 12.05 -3.72
N VAL A 101 2.39 11.52 -2.80
CA VAL A 101 2.87 12.24 -1.62
C VAL A 101 3.88 13.32 -2.02
N VAL A 102 4.71 13.04 -3.00
CA VAL A 102 5.75 13.95 -3.48
C VAL A 102 5.16 15.08 -4.35
N SER A 103 4.05 14.85 -5.06
CA SER A 103 3.48 15.81 -6.01
C SER A 103 3.30 17.24 -5.43
N PRO A 104 2.71 17.45 -4.25
CA PRO A 104 2.53 18.80 -3.71
C PRO A 104 3.83 19.42 -3.15
N LEU A 105 4.93 18.68 -3.11
CA LEU A 105 6.23 19.16 -2.65
C LEU A 105 7.11 19.69 -3.81
N LEU A 106 6.73 19.44 -5.06
CA LEU A 106 7.48 19.80 -6.25
C LEU A 106 6.67 20.71 -7.17
N PRO A 107 6.65 22.05 -6.91
CA PRO A 107 5.96 23.02 -7.76
C PRO A 107 6.43 22.94 -9.22
N GLY A 108 5.52 23.05 -10.16
CA GLY A 108 5.80 22.98 -11.60
C GLY A 108 5.67 21.61 -12.23
N VAL A 109 5.80 20.52 -11.46
CA VAL A 109 5.57 19.15 -11.94
C VAL A 109 4.44 18.43 -11.20
N GLU A 110 3.75 19.14 -10.32
CA GLU A 110 2.70 18.62 -9.46
C GLU A 110 1.62 17.87 -10.24
N VAL A 111 1.04 18.48 -11.27
CA VAL A 111 -0.03 17.89 -12.09
C VAL A 111 0.46 16.64 -12.80
N SER A 112 1.67 16.66 -13.34
CA SER A 112 2.26 15.50 -14.01
C SER A 112 2.42 14.32 -13.06
N LEU A 113 2.92 14.57 -11.84
CA LEU A 113 3.06 13.54 -10.79
C LEU A 113 1.71 13.00 -10.32
N LEU A 114 0.67 13.84 -10.24
CA LEU A 114 -0.69 13.41 -9.92
C LEU A 114 -1.26 12.48 -11.00
N VAL A 115 -1.07 12.78 -12.27
CA VAL A 115 -1.51 11.94 -13.39
C VAL A 115 -0.76 10.60 -13.40
N ILE A 116 0.56 10.62 -13.22
CA ILE A 116 1.38 9.40 -13.11
C ILE A 116 0.93 8.55 -11.93
N SER A 117 0.72 9.17 -10.77
CA SER A 117 0.20 8.50 -9.58
C SER A 117 -1.15 7.83 -9.84
N GLY A 118 -2.07 8.55 -10.49
CA GLY A 118 -3.37 8.02 -10.89
C GLY A 118 -3.25 6.81 -11.82
N GLY A 119 -2.34 6.87 -12.79
CA GLY A 119 -2.05 5.76 -13.71
C GLY A 119 -1.54 4.51 -12.97
N PHE A 120 -0.58 4.66 -12.08
CA PHE A 120 -0.09 3.55 -11.25
C PHE A 120 -1.18 2.97 -10.35
N TRP A 121 -2.02 3.83 -9.78
CA TRP A 121 -3.12 3.42 -8.91
C TRP A 121 -4.16 2.58 -9.66
N VAL A 122 -4.62 3.08 -10.83
CA VAL A 122 -5.54 2.35 -11.70
C VAL A 122 -4.92 1.03 -12.15
N ALA A 123 -3.65 1.02 -12.55
CA ALA A 123 -2.96 -0.20 -12.95
C ALA A 123 -2.89 -1.23 -11.81
N ALA A 124 -2.55 -0.80 -10.58
CA ALA A 124 -2.48 -1.67 -9.41
C ALA A 124 -3.83 -2.35 -9.11
N PHE A 125 -4.92 -1.56 -9.04
CA PHE A 125 -6.24 -2.11 -8.73
C PHE A 125 -6.83 -2.93 -9.88
N SER A 126 -6.62 -2.54 -11.13
CA SER A 126 -7.04 -3.32 -12.30
C SER A 126 -6.32 -4.66 -12.36
N LEU A 127 -5.00 -4.68 -12.14
CA LEU A 127 -4.23 -5.92 -12.10
C LEU A 127 -4.67 -6.81 -10.93
N PHE A 128 -4.94 -6.23 -9.75
CA PHE A 128 -5.51 -6.97 -8.63
C PHE A 128 -6.82 -7.65 -9.03
N VAL A 129 -7.76 -6.92 -9.63
CA VAL A 129 -9.05 -7.48 -10.08
C VAL A 129 -8.84 -8.62 -11.06
N VAL A 130 -7.98 -8.46 -12.07
CA VAL A 130 -7.70 -9.51 -13.06
C VAL A 130 -7.13 -10.77 -12.42
N LEU A 131 -6.18 -10.62 -11.48
CA LEU A 131 -5.53 -11.76 -10.81
C LEU A 131 -6.48 -12.47 -9.84
N TYR A 132 -7.24 -11.70 -9.07
CA TYR A 132 -8.05 -12.24 -7.98
C TYR A 132 -9.50 -12.54 -8.37
N ALA A 133 -9.99 -12.11 -9.54
CA ALA A 133 -11.31 -12.48 -10.05
C ALA A 133 -11.48 -14.01 -10.07
N ARG A 134 -10.50 -14.74 -10.61
CA ARG A 134 -10.52 -16.22 -10.62
C ARG A 134 -10.49 -16.82 -9.22
N VAL A 135 -9.73 -16.23 -8.30
CA VAL A 135 -9.63 -16.70 -6.91
C VAL A 135 -10.97 -16.58 -6.20
N LEU A 136 -11.70 -15.49 -6.45
CA LEU A 136 -12.95 -15.18 -5.78
C LEU A 136 -14.19 -15.84 -6.44
N LEU A 137 -14.14 -16.07 -7.75
CA LEU A 137 -15.27 -16.64 -8.50
C LEU A 137 -15.25 -18.18 -8.58
N LEU A 138 -14.09 -18.80 -8.36
CA LEU A 138 -13.98 -20.26 -8.32
C LEU A 138 -14.29 -20.79 -6.92
N PRO A 139 -14.77 -22.05 -6.80
CA PRO A 139 -14.98 -22.67 -5.48
C PRO A 139 -13.72 -22.63 -4.61
N ALA A 140 -13.93 -22.49 -3.31
CA ALA A 140 -12.85 -22.63 -2.33
C ALA A 140 -12.24 -24.04 -2.43
N LEU A 141 -10.94 -24.14 -2.20
CA LEU A 141 -10.30 -25.44 -2.08
C LEU A 141 -10.84 -26.13 -0.82
N ALA A 142 -11.33 -27.38 -0.97
CA ALA A 142 -11.73 -28.17 0.19
C ALA A 142 -10.50 -28.39 1.08
N ASN A 143 -10.62 -28.11 2.38
CA ASN A 143 -9.63 -28.59 3.34
C ASN A 143 -9.77 -30.12 3.34
N GLU A 144 -8.75 -30.82 2.90
CA GLU A 144 -8.61 -32.24 3.18
C GLU A 144 -8.30 -32.35 4.68
N ASP A 145 -9.33 -32.73 5.45
CA ASP A 145 -9.21 -33.07 6.88
C ASP A 145 -8.40 -34.33 7.07
#